data_aa146db0ba81f19b1673ca32471a850a
#
_entry.id   aa146db0ba81f19b1673ca32471a850a
#
_cell.length_a   1.000
_cell.length_b   1.000
_cell.length_c   1.000
_cell.angle_alpha   90.00
_cell.angle_beta   90.00
_cell.angle_gamma   90.00
#
_symmetry.space_group_name_H-M   'P 1'
#
loop_
_entity.id
_entity.type
_entity.pdbx_description
1 polymer ?
#
loop_
_entity_poly.entity_id
_entity_poly.type
_entity_poly.pdbx_seq_one_letter_code
_entity_poly.pdbx_strand_id
1 'polypeptide(L)'
;LAQKMVGRACGVKGIRPGAYCEPKMTSVGSQDTTGPMTRDELKDLACLGFSADLVMQSFCHTAAYPKPVDVNTHHTLPDFIMNRGGVSLRPGDGVIHSWLNRMLLPDTVGTGGDSHTRFPIGISFPAGSGLVAFAAATGVMPLDMPESVLVRFKGKMQPGITLRDLVHAIPLYAIKQGLLTVEKKGKKNIFSGRILEIEGLPDLKVEQ
;
A
#
# COMPACT_ATOMS: atom_id res chain seq x y z
N LEU A 1 -16.84 5.67 0.15
CA LEU A 1 -16.51 4.48 -0.63
C LEU A 1 -15.66 3.51 0.21
N ALA A 2 -14.62 3.97 0.88
CA ALA A 2 -13.71 3.16 1.69
C ALA A 2 -14.43 2.24 2.70
N GLN A 3 -15.41 2.76 3.43
CA GLN A 3 -16.20 1.97 4.40
C GLN A 3 -16.91 0.77 3.75
N LYS A 4 -17.37 0.93 2.50
CA LYS A 4 -18.01 -0.16 1.74
C LYS A 4 -16.99 -1.17 1.25
N MET A 5 -15.83 -0.71 0.76
CA MET A 5 -14.77 -1.59 0.26
C MET A 5 -14.16 -2.43 1.39
N VAL A 6 -13.81 -1.81 2.52
CA VAL A 6 -13.30 -2.53 3.70
C VAL A 6 -14.38 -3.43 4.27
N GLY A 7 -15.65 -2.97 4.33
CA GLY A 7 -16.76 -3.81 4.75
C GLY A 7 -16.91 -5.06 3.89
N ARG A 8 -16.84 -4.91 2.56
CA ARG A 8 -16.87 -6.05 1.63
C ARG A 8 -15.73 -7.03 1.88
N ALA A 9 -14.52 -6.53 2.13
CA ALA A 9 -13.38 -7.37 2.48
C ALA A 9 -13.54 -8.10 3.84
N CYS A 10 -14.43 -7.62 4.69
CA CYS A 10 -14.83 -8.27 5.95
C CYS A 10 -16.12 -9.08 5.84
N GLY A 11 -16.71 -9.22 4.65
CA GLY A 11 -17.98 -9.94 4.45
C GLY A 11 -19.22 -9.20 4.93
N VAL A 12 -19.15 -7.87 5.15
CA VAL A 12 -20.26 -7.02 5.61
C VAL A 12 -20.52 -5.84 4.67
N LYS A 13 -21.67 -5.18 4.79
CA LYS A 13 -22.04 -4.06 3.88
C LYS A 13 -21.17 -2.82 4.02
N GLY A 14 -20.60 -2.60 5.20
CA GLY A 14 -19.73 -1.46 5.47
C GLY A 14 -19.31 -1.42 6.93
N ILE A 15 -18.20 -0.73 7.20
CA ILE A 15 -17.62 -0.58 8.54
C ILE A 15 -17.47 0.91 8.85
N ARG A 16 -17.91 1.34 10.03
CA ARG A 16 -17.79 2.73 10.46
C ARG A 16 -16.36 3.02 10.95
N PRO A 17 -15.86 4.25 10.76
CA PRO A 17 -14.60 4.67 11.36
C PRO A 17 -14.54 4.40 12.86
N GLY A 18 -13.38 3.96 13.33
CA GLY A 18 -13.14 3.59 14.73
C GLY A 18 -13.58 2.19 15.11
N ALA A 19 -14.29 1.46 14.25
CA ALA A 19 -14.65 0.07 14.52
C ALA A 19 -13.49 -0.86 14.16
N TYR A 20 -13.19 -1.81 15.05
CA TYR A 20 -12.23 -2.88 14.78
C TYR A 20 -12.72 -3.77 13.64
N CYS A 21 -11.82 -4.18 12.76
CA CYS A 21 -12.11 -5.08 11.65
C CYS A 21 -10.88 -5.85 11.18
N GLU A 22 -11.11 -6.93 10.47
CA GLU A 22 -10.08 -7.79 9.88
C GLU A 22 -10.37 -8.02 8.39
N PRO A 23 -10.16 -7.02 7.53
CA PRO A 23 -10.40 -7.18 6.11
C PRO A 23 -9.46 -8.20 5.47
N LYS A 24 -10.01 -8.97 4.51
CA LYS A 24 -9.20 -9.84 3.65
C LYS A 24 -8.20 -9.00 2.87
N MET A 25 -6.93 -9.40 2.92
CA MET A 25 -5.84 -8.82 2.15
C MET A 25 -5.65 -9.61 0.86
N THR A 26 -6.09 -9.03 -0.26
CA THR A 26 -5.94 -9.65 -1.58
C THR A 26 -4.51 -9.54 -2.08
N SER A 27 -3.84 -8.41 -1.83
CA SER A 27 -2.48 -8.17 -2.28
C SER A 27 -1.58 -7.73 -1.13
N VAL A 28 -0.42 -8.35 -1.02
CA VAL A 28 0.59 -8.05 0.00
C VAL A 28 1.92 -7.79 -0.69
N GLY A 29 2.47 -6.59 -0.50
CA GLY A 29 3.76 -6.18 -1.06
C GLY A 29 4.88 -6.22 -0.02
N SER A 30 5.98 -6.86 -0.36
CA SER A 30 7.22 -6.85 0.42
C SER A 30 8.39 -6.37 -0.44
N GLN A 31 9.30 -5.63 0.14
CA GLN A 31 10.46 -5.09 -0.56
C GLN A 31 11.76 -5.43 0.17
N ASP A 32 12.88 -5.27 -0.49
CA ASP A 32 14.19 -5.69 -0.01
C ASP A 32 14.65 -5.04 1.30
N THR A 33 14.22 -3.80 1.60
CA THR A 33 14.58 -3.14 2.85
C THR A 33 13.79 -3.64 4.06
N THR A 34 12.61 -4.21 3.85
CA THR A 34 11.74 -4.78 4.90
C THR A 34 11.59 -6.30 4.79
N GLY A 35 11.93 -6.87 3.65
CA GLY A 35 11.79 -8.30 3.35
C GLY A 35 12.51 -9.24 4.31
N PRO A 36 13.76 -8.96 4.73
CA PRO A 36 14.43 -9.78 5.74
C PRO A 36 13.67 -9.85 7.07
N MET A 37 13.14 -8.72 7.56
CA MET A 37 12.32 -8.66 8.77
C MET A 37 10.99 -9.41 8.57
N THR A 38 10.32 -9.19 7.44
CA THR A 38 9.09 -9.91 7.09
C THR A 38 9.33 -11.42 7.03
N ARG A 39 10.46 -11.86 6.48
CA ARG A 39 10.86 -13.27 6.46
C ARG A 39 11.01 -13.84 7.87
N ASP A 40 11.65 -13.10 8.75
CA ASP A 40 11.89 -13.58 10.11
C ASP A 40 10.56 -13.65 10.90
N GLU A 41 9.69 -12.66 10.79
CA GLU A 41 8.32 -12.70 11.32
C GLU A 41 7.50 -13.88 10.76
N LEU A 42 7.63 -14.18 9.46
CA LEU A 42 6.97 -15.34 8.85
C LEU A 42 7.48 -16.68 9.38
N LYS A 43 8.76 -16.77 9.75
CA LYS A 43 9.31 -17.95 10.43
C LYS A 43 8.76 -18.09 11.84
N ASP A 44 8.68 -16.99 12.60
CA ASP A 44 8.12 -16.96 13.95
C ASP A 44 6.64 -17.34 13.96
N LEU A 45 5.90 -16.97 12.91
CA LEU A 45 4.52 -17.40 12.68
C LEU A 45 4.40 -18.86 12.17
N ALA A 46 5.51 -19.59 12.00
CA ALA A 46 5.53 -20.91 11.38
C ALA A 46 4.78 -20.99 10.03
N CYS A 47 4.82 -19.92 9.25
CA CYS A 47 4.12 -19.81 7.98
C CYS A 47 4.76 -20.74 6.94
N LEU A 48 4.04 -21.78 6.51
CA LEU A 48 4.47 -22.72 5.47
C LEU A 48 3.91 -22.37 4.10
N GLY A 49 2.87 -21.57 4.02
CA GLY A 49 2.24 -21.11 2.79
C GLY A 49 1.43 -19.84 3.03
N PHE A 50 1.33 -18.98 2.00
CA PHE A 50 0.57 -17.75 2.09
C PHE A 50 -0.92 -17.99 1.93
N SER A 51 -1.73 -17.26 2.72
CA SER A 51 -3.18 -17.24 2.61
C SER A 51 -3.70 -16.02 1.84
N ALA A 52 -2.90 -14.96 1.70
CA ALA A 52 -3.23 -13.85 0.82
C ALA A 52 -3.15 -14.29 -0.65
N ASP A 53 -4.06 -13.77 -1.49
CA ASP A 53 -4.17 -14.22 -2.89
C ASP A 53 -2.92 -13.88 -3.72
N LEU A 54 -2.26 -12.76 -3.43
CA LEU A 54 -1.00 -12.34 -4.03
C LEU A 54 -0.03 -11.82 -2.96
N VAL A 55 1.09 -12.50 -2.79
CA VAL A 55 2.24 -11.98 -2.02
C VAL A 55 3.39 -11.75 -2.99
N MET A 56 3.86 -10.50 -3.09
CA MET A 56 4.93 -10.13 -4.02
C MET A 56 6.11 -9.53 -3.28
N GLN A 57 7.30 -10.05 -3.56
CA GLN A 57 8.58 -9.54 -3.10
C GLN A 57 9.31 -8.81 -4.22
N SER A 58 9.96 -7.70 -3.91
CA SER A 58 10.82 -6.97 -4.86
C SER A 58 12.18 -6.60 -4.26
N PHE A 59 13.09 -6.13 -5.13
CA PHE A 59 14.46 -5.72 -4.78
C PHE A 59 14.78 -4.36 -5.38
N CYS A 60 13.84 -3.42 -5.27
CA CYS A 60 13.93 -2.13 -5.96
C CYS A 60 14.84 -1.11 -5.27
N HIS A 61 15.21 -1.28 -4.00
CA HIS A 61 16.05 -0.33 -3.25
C HIS A 61 17.53 -0.69 -3.28
N THR A 62 17.86 -1.96 -3.34
CA THR A 62 19.24 -2.46 -3.22
C THR A 62 19.81 -3.00 -4.54
N ALA A 63 19.06 -2.91 -5.65
CA ALA A 63 19.46 -3.47 -6.93
C ALA A 63 20.73 -2.85 -7.53
N ALA A 64 20.87 -1.52 -7.45
CA ALA A 64 21.94 -0.80 -8.14
C ALA A 64 23.27 -0.80 -7.39
N TYR A 65 23.21 -0.70 -6.05
CA TYR A 65 24.40 -0.58 -5.18
C TYR A 65 24.26 -1.47 -3.95
N PRO A 66 24.23 -2.82 -4.13
CA PRO A 66 24.01 -3.74 -3.02
C PRO A 66 25.26 -3.83 -2.13
N LYS A 67 25.01 -3.88 -0.82
CA LYS A 67 25.99 -4.30 0.18
C LYS A 67 26.09 -5.84 0.20
N PRO A 68 27.13 -6.43 0.79
CA PRO A 68 27.24 -7.89 0.91
C PRO A 68 26.00 -8.56 1.54
N VAL A 69 25.38 -7.92 2.53
CA VAL A 69 24.15 -8.40 3.15
C VAL A 69 22.96 -8.36 2.19
N ASP A 70 22.89 -7.37 1.31
CA ASP A 70 21.84 -7.25 0.29
C ASP A 70 21.99 -8.34 -0.76
N VAL A 71 23.22 -8.64 -1.19
CA VAL A 71 23.53 -9.73 -2.12
C VAL A 71 23.07 -11.08 -1.56
N ASN A 72 23.34 -11.35 -0.26
CA ASN A 72 22.81 -12.54 0.38
C ASN A 72 21.27 -12.57 0.40
N THR A 73 20.65 -11.43 0.64
CA THR A 73 19.18 -11.29 0.59
C THR A 73 18.64 -11.55 -0.81
N HIS A 74 19.31 -11.03 -1.86
CA HIS A 74 18.95 -11.27 -3.26
C HIS A 74 18.96 -12.76 -3.63
N HIS A 75 19.84 -13.53 -3.02
CA HIS A 75 19.94 -14.97 -3.28
C HIS A 75 18.99 -15.83 -2.44
N THR A 76 18.65 -15.41 -1.23
CA THR A 76 17.93 -16.27 -0.27
C THR A 76 16.45 -15.94 -0.12
N LEU A 77 16.06 -14.67 -0.27
CA LEU A 77 14.69 -14.24 -0.06
C LEU A 77 13.73 -14.67 -1.19
N PRO A 78 14.13 -14.69 -2.48
CA PRO A 78 13.26 -15.16 -3.56
C PRO A 78 12.75 -16.58 -3.34
N ASP A 79 13.61 -17.52 -3.06
CA ASP A 79 13.22 -18.92 -2.82
C ASP A 79 12.34 -19.05 -1.59
N PHE A 80 12.61 -18.28 -0.54
CA PHE A 80 11.78 -18.26 0.66
C PHE A 80 10.34 -17.86 0.37
N ILE A 81 10.15 -16.84 -0.45
CA ILE A 81 8.83 -16.32 -0.86
C ILE A 81 8.14 -17.28 -1.83
N MET A 82 8.85 -17.72 -2.88
CA MET A 82 8.27 -18.61 -3.90
C MET A 82 7.88 -19.98 -3.35
N ASN A 83 8.67 -20.55 -2.44
CA ASN A 83 8.35 -21.81 -1.77
C ASN A 83 7.09 -21.75 -0.88
N ARG A 84 6.57 -20.55 -0.62
CA ARG A 84 5.32 -20.31 0.12
C ARG A 84 4.15 -19.87 -0.76
N GLY A 85 4.31 -19.98 -2.09
CA GLY A 85 3.28 -19.61 -3.07
C GLY A 85 3.26 -18.12 -3.44
N GLY A 86 4.28 -17.35 -3.04
CA GLY A 86 4.41 -15.95 -3.45
C GLY A 86 5.14 -15.78 -4.79
N VAL A 87 5.19 -14.56 -5.26
CA VAL A 87 5.92 -14.13 -6.45
C VAL A 87 7.13 -13.30 -6.03
N SER A 88 8.30 -13.60 -6.53
CA SER A 88 9.49 -12.78 -6.31
C SER A 88 10.00 -12.19 -7.62
N LEU A 89 10.13 -10.86 -7.62
CA LEU A 89 10.91 -10.15 -8.64
C LEU A 89 12.40 -10.36 -8.37
N ARG A 90 13.22 -10.02 -9.34
CA ARG A 90 14.70 -10.03 -9.24
C ARG A 90 15.23 -8.61 -9.10
N PRO A 91 16.46 -8.44 -8.60
CA PRO A 91 17.14 -7.14 -8.68
C PRO A 91 17.19 -6.66 -10.14
N GLY A 92 16.64 -5.45 -10.38
CA GLY A 92 16.55 -4.88 -11.72
C GLY A 92 15.23 -5.07 -12.46
N ASP A 93 14.32 -5.93 -12.00
CA ASP A 93 12.98 -6.10 -12.63
C ASP A 93 12.07 -4.88 -12.47
N GLY A 94 12.40 -3.97 -11.59
CA GLY A 94 11.70 -2.71 -11.42
C GLY A 94 11.15 -2.48 -10.01
N VAL A 95 10.39 -1.40 -9.89
CA VAL A 95 9.80 -0.95 -8.63
C VAL A 95 8.55 -1.73 -8.31
N ILE A 96 8.42 -2.21 -7.06
CA ILE A 96 7.28 -3.02 -6.62
C ILE A 96 5.93 -2.35 -6.90
N HIS A 97 5.83 -1.03 -6.70
CA HIS A 97 4.57 -0.31 -6.88
C HIS A 97 4.08 -0.36 -8.33
N SER A 98 5.00 -0.31 -9.31
CA SER A 98 4.67 -0.43 -10.72
C SER A 98 4.13 -1.81 -11.07
N TRP A 99 4.65 -2.86 -10.43
CA TRP A 99 4.18 -4.24 -10.62
C TRP A 99 2.86 -4.48 -9.91
N LEU A 100 2.75 -4.14 -8.63
CA LEU A 100 1.51 -4.31 -7.86
C LEU A 100 0.35 -3.58 -8.51
N ASN A 101 0.54 -2.32 -8.92
CA ASN A 101 -0.53 -1.52 -9.52
C ASN A 101 -1.06 -2.08 -10.86
N ARG A 102 -0.26 -2.90 -11.55
CA ARG A 102 -0.71 -3.63 -12.76
C ARG A 102 -1.45 -4.92 -12.44
N MET A 103 -1.28 -5.46 -11.24
CA MET A 103 -1.84 -6.75 -10.83
C MET A 103 -3.03 -6.61 -9.88
N LEU A 104 -3.36 -5.37 -9.48
CA LEU A 104 -4.51 -5.11 -8.60
C LEU A 104 -5.82 -5.45 -9.27
N LEU A 105 -6.70 -6.05 -8.48
CA LEU A 105 -8.12 -6.15 -8.82
C LEU A 105 -8.88 -4.94 -8.25
N PRO A 106 -9.83 -4.37 -9.00
CA PRO A 106 -10.68 -3.30 -8.49
C PRO A 106 -11.40 -3.69 -7.19
N ASP A 107 -11.63 -2.69 -6.34
CA ASP A 107 -12.38 -2.84 -5.09
C ASP A 107 -11.79 -3.84 -4.09
N THR A 108 -10.50 -4.16 -4.20
CA THR A 108 -9.80 -5.02 -3.24
C THR A 108 -9.02 -4.23 -2.20
N VAL A 109 -8.68 -4.90 -1.11
CA VAL A 109 -7.89 -4.35 0.00
C VAL A 109 -6.56 -5.08 0.08
N GLY A 110 -5.50 -4.33 0.36
CA GLY A 110 -4.18 -4.92 0.51
C GLY A 110 -3.26 -4.13 1.44
N THR A 111 -2.03 -4.59 1.56
CA THR A 111 -1.01 -3.98 2.40
C THR A 111 0.38 -4.10 1.78
N GLY A 112 1.34 -3.44 2.36
CA GLY A 112 2.74 -3.58 1.99
C GLY A 112 3.68 -2.88 2.96
N GLY A 113 4.92 -3.32 2.96
CA GLY A 113 5.97 -2.85 3.86
C GLY A 113 6.63 -1.53 3.44
N ASP A 114 5.98 -0.75 2.60
CA ASP A 114 6.48 0.53 2.11
C ASP A 114 5.41 1.61 2.23
N SER A 115 5.78 2.79 2.70
CA SER A 115 4.88 3.95 2.83
C SER A 115 4.28 4.41 1.50
N HIS A 116 4.90 4.05 0.37
CA HIS A 116 4.41 4.33 -0.98
C HIS A 116 3.48 3.24 -1.54
N THR A 117 3.15 2.21 -0.76
CA THR A 117 2.12 1.23 -1.15
C THR A 117 0.77 1.93 -1.21
N ARG A 118 0.34 2.29 -2.41
CA ARG A 118 -0.91 3.01 -2.70
C ARG A 118 -1.62 2.34 -3.85
N PHE A 119 -2.88 1.96 -3.64
CA PHE A 119 -3.67 1.23 -4.64
C PHE A 119 -4.70 2.17 -5.26
N PRO A 120 -4.53 2.57 -6.52
CA PRO A 120 -5.39 3.58 -7.15
C PRO A 120 -6.82 3.12 -7.39
N ILE A 121 -7.03 1.82 -7.61
CA ILE A 121 -8.35 1.21 -7.86
C ILE A 121 -8.84 0.33 -6.71
N GLY A 122 -8.08 0.29 -5.62
CA GLY A 122 -8.35 -0.46 -4.40
C GLY A 122 -8.07 0.38 -3.16
N ILE A 123 -7.87 -0.27 -2.03
CA ILE A 123 -7.40 0.36 -0.79
C ILE A 123 -6.15 -0.37 -0.30
N SER A 124 -5.15 0.38 0.12
CA SER A 124 -3.96 -0.17 0.77
C SER A 124 -3.70 0.46 2.12
N PHE A 125 -3.27 -0.36 3.04
CA PHE A 125 -2.84 0.04 4.38
C PHE A 125 -1.34 -0.28 4.53
N PRO A 126 -0.43 0.67 4.26
CA PRO A 126 0.99 0.46 4.52
C PRO A 126 1.22 0.09 5.98
N ALA A 127 2.03 -0.93 6.23
CA ALA A 127 2.23 -1.47 7.57
C ALA A 127 3.70 -1.86 7.81
N GLY A 128 4.06 -2.06 9.07
CA GLY A 128 5.34 -2.64 9.45
C GLY A 128 5.45 -4.12 9.08
N SER A 129 6.67 -4.66 9.12
CA SER A 129 6.98 -6.04 8.72
C SER A 129 6.12 -7.10 9.40
N GLY A 130 5.82 -6.95 10.69
CA GLY A 130 4.99 -7.89 11.46
C GLY A 130 3.56 -7.98 10.93
N LEU A 131 2.89 -6.83 10.68
CA LEU A 131 1.54 -6.82 10.11
C LEU A 131 1.53 -7.29 8.65
N VAL A 132 2.57 -6.99 7.87
CA VAL A 132 2.73 -7.49 6.51
C VAL A 132 2.89 -9.01 6.50
N ALA A 133 3.72 -9.55 7.40
CA ALA A 133 3.89 -10.99 7.56
C ALA A 133 2.60 -11.67 8.00
N PHE A 134 1.89 -11.08 8.98
CA PHE A 134 0.61 -11.58 9.46
C PHE A 134 -0.41 -11.61 8.30
N ALA A 135 -0.51 -10.53 7.52
CA ALA A 135 -1.40 -10.45 6.37
C ALA A 135 -1.07 -11.49 5.30
N ALA A 136 0.21 -11.72 5.02
CA ALA A 136 0.64 -12.74 4.06
C ALA A 136 0.29 -14.16 4.55
N ALA A 137 0.53 -14.45 5.82
CA ALA A 137 0.32 -15.76 6.41
C ALA A 137 -1.17 -16.10 6.59
N THR A 138 -1.98 -15.14 7.05
CA THR A 138 -3.38 -15.37 7.44
C THR A 138 -4.39 -14.93 6.39
N GLY A 139 -3.99 -14.08 5.46
CA GLY A 139 -4.87 -13.48 4.46
C GLY A 139 -5.74 -12.32 4.98
N VAL A 140 -5.57 -11.90 6.24
CA VAL A 140 -6.31 -10.78 6.84
C VAL A 140 -5.35 -9.84 7.59
N MET A 141 -5.78 -8.61 7.83
CA MET A 141 -5.00 -7.67 8.64
C MET A 141 -5.89 -6.98 9.68
N PRO A 142 -5.59 -7.10 10.99
CA PRO A 142 -6.35 -6.42 12.02
C PRO A 142 -6.09 -4.91 11.97
N LEU A 143 -7.16 -4.11 12.00
CA LEU A 143 -7.08 -2.66 12.05
C LEU A 143 -8.36 -2.03 12.63
N ASP A 144 -8.23 -0.82 13.14
CA ASP A 144 -9.38 0.03 13.38
C ASP A 144 -9.69 0.81 12.11
N MET A 145 -10.95 0.76 11.64
CA MET A 145 -11.36 1.41 10.39
C MET A 145 -11.02 2.90 10.42
N PRO A 146 -10.15 3.40 9.50
CA PRO A 146 -9.82 4.81 9.48
C PRO A 146 -10.97 5.69 8.99
N GLU A 147 -10.94 6.95 9.37
CA GLU A 147 -11.73 8.00 8.70
C GLU A 147 -11.25 8.21 7.27
N SER A 148 -12.07 8.85 6.44
CA SER A 148 -11.71 9.26 5.08
C SER A 148 -11.64 10.78 4.94
N VAL A 149 -10.73 11.23 4.10
CA VAL A 149 -10.71 12.60 3.55
C VAL A 149 -11.09 12.52 2.09
N LEU A 150 -12.13 13.22 1.71
CA LEU A 150 -12.55 13.34 0.31
C LEU A 150 -11.87 14.53 -0.36
N VAL A 151 -11.11 14.25 -1.41
CA VAL A 151 -10.59 15.24 -2.35
C VAL A 151 -11.47 15.24 -3.59
N ARG A 152 -12.15 16.35 -3.82
CA ARG A 152 -13.03 16.51 -4.98
C ARG A 152 -12.45 17.53 -5.93
N PHE A 153 -12.06 17.08 -7.11
CA PHE A 153 -11.69 17.97 -8.21
C PHE A 153 -12.94 18.46 -8.93
N LYS A 154 -12.93 19.71 -9.35
CA LYS A 154 -14.02 20.34 -10.09
C LYS A 154 -13.48 21.03 -11.36
N GLY A 155 -14.25 20.96 -12.43
CA GLY A 155 -13.84 21.53 -13.71
C GLY A 155 -13.03 20.55 -14.56
N LYS A 156 -12.22 21.09 -15.45
CA LYS A 156 -11.37 20.32 -16.37
C LYS A 156 -9.90 20.67 -16.17
N MET A 157 -9.03 19.70 -16.38
CA MET A 157 -7.59 19.91 -16.36
C MET A 157 -7.21 20.89 -17.49
N GLN A 158 -6.46 21.93 -17.14
CA GLN A 158 -6.05 22.95 -18.10
C GLN A 158 -4.89 22.43 -18.96
N PRO A 159 -4.73 22.93 -20.20
CA PRO A 159 -3.57 22.62 -21.03
C PRO A 159 -2.26 22.91 -20.28
N GLY A 160 -1.28 22.02 -20.40
CA GLY A 160 0.01 22.14 -19.74
C GLY A 160 0.07 21.66 -18.29
N ILE A 161 -1.07 21.34 -17.67
CA ILE A 161 -1.13 20.74 -16.34
C ILE A 161 -0.97 19.22 -16.45
N THR A 162 -0.07 18.68 -15.65
CA THR A 162 0.21 17.24 -15.56
C THR A 162 -0.46 16.62 -14.32
N LEU A 163 -0.50 15.30 -14.26
CA LEU A 163 -0.97 14.59 -13.07
C LEU A 163 -0.13 14.89 -11.82
N ARG A 164 1.17 15.11 -12.00
CA ARG A 164 2.04 15.52 -10.91
C ARG A 164 1.60 16.84 -10.31
N ASP A 165 1.19 17.80 -11.12
CA ASP A 165 0.66 19.08 -10.65
C ASP A 165 -0.62 18.90 -9.83
N LEU A 166 -1.53 18.01 -10.29
CA LEU A 166 -2.74 17.67 -9.53
C LEU A 166 -2.42 17.04 -8.18
N VAL A 167 -1.50 16.09 -8.15
CA VAL A 167 -1.10 15.44 -6.88
C VAL A 167 -0.49 16.46 -5.91
N HIS A 168 0.37 17.35 -6.40
CA HIS A 168 0.97 18.40 -5.58
C HIS A 168 -0.03 19.49 -5.16
N ALA A 169 -1.09 19.70 -5.94
CA ALA A 169 -2.15 20.64 -5.58
C ALA A 169 -2.93 20.22 -4.34
N ILE A 170 -3.05 18.93 -4.05
CA ILE A 170 -3.76 18.42 -2.86
C ILE A 170 -3.13 18.95 -1.55
N PRO A 171 -1.85 18.69 -1.26
CA PRO A 171 -1.21 19.20 -0.05
C PRO A 171 -1.11 20.73 -0.07
N LEU A 172 -0.84 21.36 -1.22
CA LEU A 172 -0.79 22.80 -1.34
C LEU A 172 -2.12 23.46 -0.96
N TYR A 173 -3.23 22.90 -1.44
CA TYR A 173 -4.56 23.38 -1.08
C TYR A 173 -4.81 23.21 0.43
N ALA A 174 -4.47 22.06 1.00
CA ALA A 174 -4.62 21.80 2.44
C ALA A 174 -3.78 22.78 3.29
N ILE A 175 -2.56 23.14 2.85
CA ILE A 175 -1.73 24.16 3.50
C ILE A 175 -2.44 25.52 3.47
N LYS A 176 -2.92 25.95 2.31
CA LYS A 176 -3.63 27.22 2.13
C LYS A 176 -4.90 27.31 2.98
N GLN A 177 -5.54 26.17 3.27
CA GLN A 177 -6.73 26.10 4.14
C GLN A 177 -6.38 25.90 5.63
N GLY A 178 -5.11 25.86 6.01
CA GLY A 178 -4.68 25.61 7.39
C GLY A 178 -4.97 24.19 7.91
N LEU A 179 -5.20 23.24 7.01
CA LEU A 179 -5.47 21.83 7.31
C LEU A 179 -4.19 20.98 7.35
N LEU A 180 -3.12 21.51 6.78
CA LEU A 180 -1.79 20.91 6.78
C LEU A 180 -0.76 21.99 7.08
N THR A 181 0.13 21.74 8.05
CA THR A 181 1.20 22.67 8.41
C THR A 181 2.55 22.12 8.02
N VAL A 182 3.45 23.00 7.57
CA VAL A 182 4.85 22.68 7.27
C VAL A 182 5.75 22.89 8.51
N GLU A 183 5.28 23.66 9.48
CA GLU A 183 6.02 24.01 10.70
C GLU A 183 6.22 22.81 11.64
N LYS A 184 7.32 22.82 12.41
CA LYS A 184 7.68 21.75 13.34
C LYS A 184 6.82 21.73 14.61
N LYS A 185 6.27 22.88 15.04
CA LYS A 185 5.45 23.00 16.23
C LYS A 185 3.97 23.17 15.85
N GLY A 186 3.06 22.54 16.62
CA GLY A 186 1.62 22.65 16.37
C GLY A 186 1.15 22.01 15.06
N LYS A 187 1.79 20.89 14.67
CA LYS A 187 1.50 20.21 13.41
C LYS A 187 0.03 19.85 13.28
N LYS A 188 -0.58 20.31 12.18
CA LYS A 188 -1.85 19.79 11.67
C LYS A 188 -1.57 18.96 10.42
N ASN A 189 -2.23 17.82 10.32
CA ASN A 189 -2.20 17.01 9.12
C ASN A 189 -3.53 16.28 8.98
N ILE A 190 -4.42 16.85 8.15
CA ILE A 190 -5.74 16.29 7.88
C ILE A 190 -5.68 14.88 7.30
N PHE A 191 -4.58 14.51 6.66
CA PHE A 191 -4.42 13.21 5.99
C PHE A 191 -3.87 12.12 6.92
N SER A 192 -3.30 12.51 8.08
CA SER A 192 -2.67 11.55 8.99
C SER A 192 -3.67 10.53 9.52
N GLY A 193 -3.37 9.24 9.36
CA GLY A 193 -4.23 8.14 9.79
C GLY A 193 -5.57 8.04 9.05
N ARG A 194 -5.71 8.67 7.88
CA ARG A 194 -6.95 8.67 7.10
C ARG A 194 -6.76 8.10 5.71
N ILE A 195 -7.85 7.57 5.18
CA ILE A 195 -7.93 7.12 3.79
C ILE A 195 -8.20 8.33 2.91
N LEU A 196 -7.44 8.48 1.82
CA LEU A 196 -7.69 9.50 0.81
C LEU A 196 -8.61 8.94 -0.26
N GLU A 197 -9.82 9.51 -0.36
CA GLU A 197 -10.76 9.21 -1.44
C GLU A 197 -10.72 10.36 -2.46
N ILE A 198 -10.58 10.05 -3.74
CA ILE A 198 -10.45 11.04 -4.82
C ILE A 198 -11.61 10.87 -5.79
N GLU A 199 -12.21 11.99 -6.20
CA GLU A 199 -13.27 12.02 -7.21
C GLU A 199 -13.18 13.26 -8.10
N GLY A 200 -13.90 13.25 -9.20
CA GLY A 200 -14.01 14.40 -10.12
C GLY A 200 -12.97 14.44 -11.23
N LEU A 201 -12.39 13.29 -11.57
CA LEU A 201 -11.40 13.13 -12.67
C LEU A 201 -11.86 12.04 -13.65
N PRO A 202 -13.03 12.20 -14.31
CA PRO A 202 -13.65 11.15 -15.12
C PRO A 202 -12.86 10.78 -16.38
N ASP A 203 -12.00 11.69 -16.85
CA ASP A 203 -11.24 11.50 -18.09
C ASP A 203 -9.87 10.85 -17.86
N LEU A 204 -9.50 10.54 -16.61
CA LEU A 204 -8.25 9.84 -16.31
C LEU A 204 -8.35 8.37 -16.68
N LYS A 205 -7.27 7.86 -17.26
CA LYS A 205 -7.08 6.43 -17.49
C LYS A 205 -6.59 5.72 -16.22
N VAL A 206 -6.75 4.40 -16.18
CA VAL A 206 -6.32 3.59 -15.02
C VAL A 206 -4.82 3.75 -14.72
N GLU A 207 -4.00 3.94 -15.74
CA GLU A 207 -2.55 4.13 -15.59
C GLU A 207 -2.18 5.52 -15.05
N GLN A 208 -3.11 6.45 -15.04
CA GLN A 208 -2.97 7.81 -14.55
C GLN A 208 -3.50 7.96 -13.14
#